data_de8353a66ea0d0db0c7d9fb686a66ef2
#
_entry.id   de8353a66ea0d0db0c7d9fb686a66ef2
#
_cell.length_a   1.000
_cell.length_b   1.000
_cell.length_c   1.000
_cell.angle_alpha   90.00
_cell.angle_beta   90.00
_cell.angle_gamma   90.00
#
_symmetry.space_group_name_H-M   'P 1'
#
loop_
_entity.id
_entity.type
_entity.pdbx_description
1 polymer ?
#
loop_
_entity_poly.entity_id
_entity_poly.type
_entity_poly.pdbx_seq_one_letter_code
_entity_poly.pdbx_strand_id
1 'polypeptide(L)'
;MSYHVDKKGYYGQFGGAFIPEMLYPNIEELRQKYLSIMAAPDFKSEFEQLLKDYVGRPTPLYFAKRFSEKYNTKIYFKREDLCHTGAHKVNNTIGQILVAKRLGKSRIIAETGAGQHGVATATVCALAGLKCIVYMGEVDIARQAPNVARMKMLGAEVRSATSGSKTLKDATNEAIRDWINHPEDTHYIIGSAVGPHPYPDMVSRFQSVVSEEIKWQLKAMEGKENPNYVVACVGGGSNAAGAYYHFLDDTDVGLIAVEAAGKGVDSGESAATSILGKEGIIHGSKTLLMQTTDGQITEPYSISAGLDYPGVGPMHAHLYTSKRAEFIPVTDDEAMTAGLELSQLEGIIPAIETAHAFAIFETKVFKPDDVVVVCLSGRGDKDLNTYIDYFKL
;
A
#
# COMPACT_ATOMS: atom_id res chain seq x y z
N MET A 1 24.48 -5.15 -3.86
CA MET A 1 23.23 -5.94 -4.01
C MET A 1 22.20 -5.00 -4.59
N SER A 2 21.40 -5.38 -5.59
CA SER A 2 20.37 -4.49 -6.14
C SER A 2 19.08 -4.66 -5.36
N TYR A 3 18.42 -3.56 -5.02
CA TYR A 3 17.10 -3.54 -4.35
C TYR A 3 15.96 -3.33 -5.34
N HIS A 4 16.27 -3.13 -6.61
CA HIS A 4 15.30 -3.03 -7.70
C HIS A 4 15.03 -4.39 -8.34
N VAL A 5 13.89 -4.48 -9.04
CA VAL A 5 13.51 -5.67 -9.77
C VAL A 5 14.50 -5.99 -10.89
N ASP A 6 14.81 -7.26 -11.08
CA ASP A 6 15.60 -7.73 -12.23
C ASP A 6 14.72 -7.91 -13.49
N LYS A 7 15.37 -8.24 -14.62
CA LYS A 7 14.69 -8.47 -15.90
C LYS A 7 13.72 -9.65 -15.90
N LYS A 8 13.82 -10.55 -14.91
CA LYS A 8 12.94 -11.73 -14.77
C LYS A 8 11.80 -11.48 -13.80
N GLY A 9 11.73 -10.28 -13.19
CA GLY A 9 10.69 -9.92 -12.25
C GLY A 9 10.98 -10.30 -10.81
N TYR A 10 12.25 -10.42 -10.43
CA TYR A 10 12.64 -10.79 -9.07
C TYR A 10 13.36 -9.64 -8.36
N TYR A 11 13.09 -9.52 -7.06
CA TYR A 11 13.83 -8.78 -6.06
C TYR A 11 14.63 -9.80 -5.25
N GLY A 12 15.91 -9.98 -5.59
CA GLY A 12 16.69 -11.09 -5.06
C GLY A 12 16.07 -12.44 -5.41
N GLN A 13 15.57 -13.16 -4.41
CA GLN A 13 14.89 -14.46 -4.61
C GLN A 13 13.37 -14.37 -4.63
N PHE A 14 12.78 -13.20 -4.39
CA PHE A 14 11.34 -12.97 -4.29
C PHE A 14 10.77 -12.32 -5.55
N GLY A 15 9.53 -12.62 -5.90
CA GLY A 15 8.88 -12.11 -7.10
C GLY A 15 8.48 -13.21 -8.08
N GLY A 16 8.66 -12.95 -9.36
CA GLY A 16 8.26 -13.86 -10.44
C GLY A 16 6.77 -13.77 -10.77
N ALA A 17 6.29 -14.69 -11.63
CA ALA A 17 4.89 -14.77 -12.02
C ALA A 17 4.43 -16.24 -11.97
N PHE A 18 3.87 -16.64 -10.84
CA PHE A 18 3.33 -17.98 -10.58
C PHE A 18 1.82 -17.96 -10.79
N ILE A 19 1.41 -18.06 -12.04
CA ILE A 19 0.04 -17.83 -12.49
C ILE A 19 -0.53 -19.06 -13.19
N PRO A 20 -1.87 -19.24 -13.19
CA PRO A 20 -2.52 -20.20 -14.07
C PRO A 20 -2.22 -19.92 -15.53
N GLU A 21 -2.08 -20.97 -16.34
CA GLU A 21 -1.74 -20.86 -17.76
C GLU A 21 -2.69 -19.93 -18.53
N MET A 22 -3.98 -19.93 -18.18
CA MET A 22 -4.97 -19.05 -18.80
C MET A 22 -4.69 -17.55 -18.64
N LEU A 23 -3.96 -17.14 -17.61
CA LEU A 23 -3.56 -15.75 -17.41
C LEU A 23 -2.22 -15.39 -18.04
N TYR A 24 -1.49 -16.38 -18.57
CA TYR A 24 -0.17 -16.14 -19.15
C TYR A 24 -0.20 -15.08 -20.26
N PRO A 25 -1.12 -15.10 -21.24
CA PRO A 25 -1.16 -14.07 -22.26
C PRO A 25 -1.32 -12.65 -21.73
N ASN A 26 -2.15 -12.47 -20.69
CA ASN A 26 -2.41 -11.17 -20.07
C ASN A 26 -1.18 -10.62 -19.34
N ILE A 27 -0.56 -11.47 -18.54
CA ILE A 27 0.63 -11.11 -17.78
C ILE A 27 1.80 -10.84 -18.72
N GLU A 28 1.96 -11.64 -19.77
CA GLU A 28 3.02 -11.48 -20.74
C GLU A 28 2.82 -10.21 -21.59
N GLU A 29 1.60 -9.90 -22.03
CA GLU A 29 1.29 -8.64 -22.69
C GLU A 29 1.65 -7.45 -21.80
N LEU A 30 1.25 -7.48 -20.53
CA LEU A 30 1.54 -6.42 -19.57
C LEU A 30 3.05 -6.29 -19.36
N ARG A 31 3.75 -7.41 -19.12
CA ARG A 31 5.21 -7.47 -18.91
C ARG A 31 6.00 -6.88 -20.07
N GLN A 32 5.58 -7.15 -21.28
CA GLN A 32 6.26 -6.65 -22.48
C GLN A 32 6.01 -5.17 -22.74
N LYS A 33 4.84 -4.64 -22.35
CA LYS A 33 4.39 -3.31 -22.76
C LYS A 33 4.46 -2.24 -21.67
N TYR A 34 4.36 -2.59 -20.36
CA TYR A 34 4.17 -1.60 -19.30
C TYR A 34 5.29 -0.54 -19.26
N LEU A 35 6.57 -0.93 -19.38
CA LEU A 35 7.68 0.03 -19.35
C LEU A 35 7.67 0.97 -20.56
N SER A 36 7.37 0.46 -21.77
CA SER A 36 7.30 1.29 -22.96
C SER A 36 6.10 2.24 -22.92
N ILE A 37 4.96 1.79 -22.39
CA ILE A 37 3.78 2.62 -22.18
C ILE A 37 4.12 3.73 -21.18
N MET A 38 4.69 3.40 -20.02
CA MET A 38 5.06 4.37 -18.98
C MET A 38 6.14 5.37 -19.43
N ALA A 39 7.02 4.96 -20.36
CA ALA A 39 8.06 5.82 -20.90
C ALA A 39 7.57 6.77 -22.00
N ALA A 40 6.40 6.51 -22.60
CA ALA A 40 5.85 7.31 -23.68
C ALA A 40 5.54 8.75 -23.23
N PRO A 41 5.93 9.78 -24.01
CA PRO A 41 5.75 11.18 -23.62
C PRO A 41 4.30 11.57 -23.34
N ASP A 42 3.36 11.06 -24.15
CA ASP A 42 1.92 11.28 -23.97
C ASP A 42 1.38 10.66 -22.68
N PHE A 43 1.87 9.45 -22.33
CA PHE A 43 1.52 8.83 -21.05
C PHE A 43 2.02 9.67 -19.88
N LYS A 44 3.29 10.06 -19.89
CA LYS A 44 3.88 10.87 -18.81
C LYS A 44 3.13 12.18 -18.62
N SER A 45 2.86 12.90 -19.72
CA SER A 45 2.11 14.17 -19.68
C SER A 45 0.71 13.99 -19.11
N GLU A 46 -0.05 12.96 -19.56
CA GLU A 46 -1.40 12.67 -19.04
C GLU A 46 -1.36 12.26 -17.57
N PHE A 47 -0.40 11.41 -17.19
CA PHE A 47 -0.23 10.96 -15.80
C PHE A 47 0.12 12.13 -14.86
N GLU A 48 1.11 12.94 -15.20
CA GLU A 48 1.53 14.12 -14.43
C GLU A 48 0.40 15.15 -14.30
N GLN A 49 -0.33 15.40 -15.40
CA GLN A 49 -1.49 16.30 -15.36
C GLN A 49 -2.58 15.79 -14.41
N LEU A 50 -2.92 14.50 -14.48
CA LEU A 50 -3.92 13.93 -13.57
C LEU A 50 -3.44 13.91 -12.11
N LEU A 51 -2.17 13.63 -11.87
CA LEU A 51 -1.60 13.72 -10.53
C LEU A 51 -1.72 15.15 -9.97
N LYS A 52 -1.45 16.16 -10.78
CA LYS A 52 -1.54 17.56 -10.39
C LYS A 52 -2.98 18.03 -10.22
N ASP A 53 -3.78 17.92 -11.28
CA ASP A 53 -5.07 18.63 -11.36
C ASP A 53 -6.21 17.82 -10.73
N TYR A 54 -6.10 16.50 -10.65
CA TYR A 54 -7.14 15.62 -10.12
C TYR A 54 -6.78 15.01 -8.77
N VAL A 55 -5.56 14.54 -8.58
CA VAL A 55 -5.13 13.96 -7.30
C VAL A 55 -4.77 15.04 -6.28
N GLY A 56 -4.30 16.20 -6.73
CA GLY A 56 -3.90 17.32 -5.87
C GLY A 56 -2.43 17.27 -5.44
N ARG A 57 -1.57 16.72 -6.31
CA ARG A 57 -0.12 16.68 -6.04
C ARG A 57 0.59 17.96 -6.51
N PRO A 58 1.76 18.31 -5.93
CA PRO A 58 2.46 17.56 -4.88
C PRO A 58 1.75 17.63 -3.52
N THR A 59 1.77 16.51 -2.78
CA THR A 59 1.29 16.53 -1.40
C THR A 59 2.31 17.25 -0.50
N PRO A 60 1.87 17.97 0.55
CA PRO A 60 2.81 18.66 1.43
C PRO A 60 3.76 17.68 2.15
N LEU A 61 5.01 18.12 2.35
CA LEU A 61 5.90 17.60 3.38
C LEU A 61 5.77 18.52 4.59
N TYR A 62 4.98 18.12 5.57
CA TYR A 62 4.59 18.95 6.72
C TYR A 62 5.55 18.75 7.89
N PHE A 63 6.16 19.82 8.38
CA PHE A 63 6.96 19.78 9.61
C PHE A 63 6.02 19.71 10.82
N ALA A 64 6.02 18.59 11.51
CA ALA A 64 5.17 18.32 12.65
C ALA A 64 5.80 18.89 13.93
N LYS A 65 5.54 20.18 14.20
CA LYS A 65 6.24 20.92 15.24
C LYS A 65 6.06 20.32 16.63
N ARG A 66 4.82 20.13 17.07
CA ARG A 66 4.53 19.63 18.43
C ARG A 66 4.96 18.17 18.59
N PHE A 67 4.83 17.40 17.55
CA PHE A 67 5.28 15.99 17.52
C PHE A 67 6.83 15.94 17.59
N SER A 68 7.53 16.81 16.85
CA SER A 68 8.98 16.95 16.90
C SER A 68 9.48 17.39 18.27
N GLU A 69 8.80 18.34 18.91
CA GLU A 69 9.12 18.80 20.27
C GLU A 69 8.98 17.69 21.29
N LYS A 70 7.91 16.88 21.20
CA LYS A 70 7.69 15.74 22.13
C LYS A 70 8.81 14.70 22.04
N TYR A 71 9.20 14.32 20.83
CA TYR A 71 10.18 13.25 20.60
C TYR A 71 11.62 13.75 20.41
N ASN A 72 11.84 15.06 20.57
CA ASN A 72 13.16 15.71 20.48
C ASN A 72 13.95 15.31 19.22
N THR A 73 13.27 15.30 18.06
CA THR A 73 13.86 15.05 16.74
C THR A 73 13.06 15.76 15.65
N LYS A 74 13.62 16.00 14.47
CA LYS A 74 12.90 16.66 13.37
C LYS A 74 12.02 15.66 12.64
N ILE A 75 10.69 15.79 12.74
CA ILE A 75 9.73 14.89 12.15
C ILE A 75 8.90 15.60 11.09
N TYR A 76 8.86 15.01 9.91
CA TYR A 76 8.08 15.46 8.77
C TYR A 76 7.05 14.41 8.38
N PHE A 77 5.84 14.84 8.04
CA PHE A 77 4.80 13.97 7.51
C PHE A 77 4.65 14.20 6.01
N LYS A 78 4.82 13.14 5.23
CA LYS A 78 4.43 13.15 3.82
C LYS A 78 2.93 12.91 3.74
N ARG A 79 2.17 13.98 3.43
CA ARG A 79 0.71 14.07 3.60
C ARG A 79 -0.07 13.41 2.47
N GLU A 80 0.07 12.08 2.31
CA GLU A 80 -0.71 11.31 1.31
C GLU A 80 -2.21 11.19 1.67
N ASP A 81 -2.58 11.49 2.90
CA ASP A 81 -3.95 11.64 3.38
C ASP A 81 -4.71 12.79 2.71
N LEU A 82 -4.01 13.75 2.10
CA LEU A 82 -4.57 14.88 1.37
C LEU A 82 -4.80 14.61 -0.12
N CYS A 83 -4.37 13.47 -0.63
CA CYS A 83 -4.70 13.07 -1.99
C CYS A 83 -6.23 12.95 -2.17
N HIS A 84 -6.70 13.21 -3.38
CA HIS A 84 -8.08 12.85 -3.75
C HIS A 84 -8.35 11.39 -3.37
N THR A 85 -9.52 11.09 -2.81
CA THR A 85 -9.90 9.83 -2.13
C THR A 85 -9.37 9.63 -0.71
N GLY A 86 -8.46 10.49 -0.22
CA GLY A 86 -8.01 10.50 1.18
C GLY A 86 -6.88 9.53 1.51
N ALA A 87 -6.16 9.01 0.50
CA ALA A 87 -5.03 8.10 0.68
C ALA A 87 -4.16 8.00 -0.57
N HIS A 88 -2.93 7.47 -0.42
CA HIS A 88 -1.94 7.22 -1.47
C HIS A 88 -2.43 6.31 -2.63
N LYS A 89 -3.50 5.54 -2.43
CA LYS A 89 -3.98 4.52 -3.40
C LYS A 89 -4.26 5.10 -4.78
N VAL A 90 -4.73 6.33 -4.85
CA VAL A 90 -5.09 7.00 -6.11
C VAL A 90 -3.89 7.17 -7.05
N ASN A 91 -2.67 7.34 -6.55
CA ASN A 91 -1.47 7.46 -7.37
C ASN A 91 -1.29 6.25 -8.28
N ASN A 92 -1.40 5.06 -7.69
CA ASN A 92 -1.29 3.79 -8.39
C ASN A 92 -2.48 3.55 -9.34
N THR A 93 -3.71 3.81 -8.88
CA THR A 93 -4.89 3.53 -9.72
C THR A 93 -4.97 4.43 -10.94
N ILE A 94 -4.54 5.70 -10.87
CA ILE A 94 -4.37 6.59 -12.04
C ILE A 94 -3.38 5.98 -13.05
N GLY A 95 -2.23 5.52 -12.57
CA GLY A 95 -1.24 4.90 -13.45
C GLY A 95 -1.77 3.63 -14.13
N GLN A 96 -2.37 2.73 -13.36
CA GLN A 96 -2.89 1.46 -13.89
C GLN A 96 -4.07 1.66 -14.85
N ILE A 97 -4.98 2.61 -14.58
CA ILE A 97 -6.11 2.86 -15.52
C ILE A 97 -5.61 3.39 -16.86
N LEU A 98 -4.57 4.25 -16.86
CA LEU A 98 -3.96 4.74 -18.08
C LEU A 98 -3.25 3.63 -18.88
N VAL A 99 -2.61 2.69 -18.18
CA VAL A 99 -2.03 1.48 -18.82
C VAL A 99 -3.14 0.62 -19.42
N ALA A 100 -4.21 0.35 -18.66
CA ALA A 100 -5.35 -0.45 -19.12
C ALA A 100 -5.98 0.13 -20.40
N LYS A 101 -6.19 1.45 -20.47
CA LYS A 101 -6.70 2.14 -21.66
C LYS A 101 -5.80 1.93 -22.87
N ARG A 102 -4.48 2.03 -22.69
CA ARG A 102 -3.51 1.85 -23.78
C ARG A 102 -3.36 0.39 -24.23
N LEU A 103 -3.74 -0.55 -23.37
CA LEU A 103 -3.86 -1.97 -23.70
C LEU A 103 -5.24 -2.31 -24.31
N GLY A 104 -6.15 -1.33 -24.48
CA GLY A 104 -7.48 -1.54 -25.05
C GLY A 104 -8.45 -2.28 -24.14
N LYS A 105 -8.19 -2.33 -22.82
CA LYS A 105 -9.09 -3.00 -21.87
C LYS A 105 -10.32 -2.13 -21.58
N SER A 106 -11.48 -2.74 -21.57
CA SER A 106 -12.78 -2.07 -21.38
C SER A 106 -13.43 -2.35 -20.01
N ARG A 107 -12.89 -3.33 -19.29
CA ARG A 107 -13.39 -3.81 -18.01
C ARG A 107 -12.27 -3.81 -16.97
N ILE A 108 -12.56 -3.27 -15.79
CA ILE A 108 -11.62 -3.20 -14.67
C ILE A 108 -12.17 -4.01 -13.52
N ILE A 109 -11.30 -4.80 -12.90
CA ILE A 109 -11.58 -5.47 -11.63
C ILE A 109 -10.54 -5.02 -10.59
N ALA A 110 -10.93 -5.08 -9.32
CA ALA A 110 -10.05 -4.84 -8.18
C ALA A 110 -10.50 -5.65 -6.96
N GLU A 111 -9.57 -5.88 -6.05
CA GLU A 111 -9.83 -6.33 -4.69
C GLU A 111 -9.83 -5.15 -3.71
N THR A 112 -10.45 -5.31 -2.55
CA THR A 112 -10.30 -4.35 -1.46
C THR A 112 -10.62 -4.98 -0.09
N GLY A 113 -9.89 -4.60 0.96
CA GLY A 113 -10.19 -4.91 2.35
C GLY A 113 -10.86 -3.69 3.02
N ALA A 114 -10.05 -2.71 3.47
CA ALA A 114 -10.55 -1.46 4.09
C ALA A 114 -11.40 -0.56 3.16
N GLY A 115 -11.56 -0.92 1.89
CA GLY A 115 -12.36 -0.16 0.92
C GLY A 115 -11.61 0.96 0.20
N GLN A 116 -10.46 1.42 0.69
CA GLN A 116 -9.75 2.57 0.11
C GLN A 116 -9.24 2.30 -1.31
N HIS A 117 -8.73 1.10 -1.58
CA HIS A 117 -8.33 0.72 -2.94
C HIS A 117 -9.54 0.61 -3.87
N GLY A 118 -10.62 0.01 -3.39
CA GLY A 118 -11.88 -0.08 -4.14
C GLY A 118 -12.44 1.29 -4.50
N VAL A 119 -12.46 2.24 -3.55
CA VAL A 119 -12.88 3.63 -3.81
C VAL A 119 -11.96 4.30 -4.83
N ALA A 120 -10.63 4.17 -4.69
CA ALA A 120 -9.70 4.74 -5.64
C ALA A 120 -9.87 4.15 -7.05
N THR A 121 -10.07 2.83 -7.17
CA THR A 121 -10.33 2.16 -8.46
C THR A 121 -11.66 2.60 -9.05
N ALA A 122 -12.73 2.62 -8.28
CA ALA A 122 -14.03 3.12 -8.75
C ALA A 122 -13.95 4.57 -9.23
N THR A 123 -13.19 5.41 -8.53
CA THR A 123 -12.95 6.82 -8.89
C THR A 123 -12.31 6.94 -10.26
N VAL A 124 -11.21 6.23 -10.50
CA VAL A 124 -10.52 6.32 -11.80
C VAL A 124 -11.28 5.64 -12.94
N CYS A 125 -12.08 4.61 -12.65
CA CYS A 125 -12.97 4.00 -13.62
C CYS A 125 -14.10 4.95 -14.04
N ALA A 126 -14.70 5.67 -13.08
CA ALA A 126 -15.70 6.71 -13.36
C ALA A 126 -15.09 7.82 -14.24
N LEU A 127 -13.89 8.29 -13.89
CA LEU A 127 -13.16 9.29 -14.68
C LEU A 127 -12.85 8.80 -16.11
N ALA A 128 -12.50 7.54 -16.26
CA ALA A 128 -12.13 6.95 -17.54
C ALA A 128 -13.32 6.43 -18.38
N GLY A 129 -14.53 6.37 -17.80
CA GLY A 129 -15.72 5.80 -18.45
C GLY A 129 -15.64 4.28 -18.65
N LEU A 130 -14.94 3.55 -17.75
CA LEU A 130 -14.75 2.10 -17.84
C LEU A 130 -15.61 1.35 -16.83
N LYS A 131 -16.05 0.13 -17.20
CA LYS A 131 -16.78 -0.75 -16.29
C LYS A 131 -15.89 -1.17 -15.13
N CYS A 132 -16.41 -1.05 -13.89
CA CYS A 132 -15.68 -1.34 -12.67
C CYS A 132 -16.40 -2.40 -11.81
N ILE A 133 -15.67 -3.43 -11.42
CA ILE A 133 -16.13 -4.45 -10.46
C ILE A 133 -15.11 -4.54 -9.34
N VAL A 134 -15.57 -4.38 -8.10
CA VAL A 134 -14.72 -4.46 -6.91
C VAL A 134 -15.13 -5.65 -6.07
N TYR A 135 -14.20 -6.55 -5.81
CA TYR A 135 -14.36 -7.68 -4.90
C TYR A 135 -13.98 -7.26 -3.48
N MET A 136 -14.85 -7.58 -2.52
CA MET A 136 -14.64 -7.24 -1.11
C MET A 136 -15.17 -8.36 -0.23
N GLY A 137 -14.44 -8.71 0.83
CA GLY A 137 -14.89 -9.73 1.77
C GLY A 137 -16.22 -9.36 2.43
N GLU A 138 -17.10 -10.34 2.66
CA GLU A 138 -18.41 -10.10 3.28
C GLU A 138 -18.27 -9.43 4.65
N VAL A 139 -17.25 -9.83 5.43
CA VAL A 139 -16.95 -9.22 6.74
C VAL A 139 -16.51 -7.76 6.58
N ASP A 140 -15.68 -7.47 5.58
CA ASP A 140 -15.18 -6.12 5.31
C ASP A 140 -16.28 -5.21 4.77
N ILE A 141 -17.22 -5.73 3.95
CA ILE A 141 -18.38 -4.97 3.48
C ILE A 141 -19.21 -4.43 4.66
N ALA A 142 -19.42 -5.26 5.68
CA ALA A 142 -20.16 -4.85 6.87
C ALA A 142 -19.41 -3.80 7.68
N ARG A 143 -18.08 -3.96 7.85
CA ARG A 143 -17.23 -3.03 8.60
C ARG A 143 -17.05 -1.68 7.92
N GLN A 144 -17.04 -1.65 6.58
CA GLN A 144 -16.67 -0.50 5.76
C GLN A 144 -17.83 0.00 4.87
N ALA A 145 -19.05 -0.05 5.37
CA ALA A 145 -20.26 0.37 4.64
C ALA A 145 -20.17 1.75 3.97
N PRO A 146 -19.54 2.80 4.56
CA PRO A 146 -19.36 4.09 3.90
C PRO A 146 -18.52 4.01 2.61
N ASN A 147 -17.46 3.18 2.59
CA ASN A 147 -16.65 3.00 1.39
C ASN A 147 -17.41 2.19 0.32
N VAL A 148 -18.20 1.21 0.72
CA VAL A 148 -19.10 0.48 -0.20
C VAL A 148 -20.10 1.43 -0.86
N ALA A 149 -20.68 2.34 -0.09
CA ALA A 149 -21.58 3.36 -0.63
C ALA A 149 -20.87 4.29 -1.62
N ARG A 150 -19.65 4.75 -1.30
CA ARG A 150 -18.82 5.57 -2.22
C ARG A 150 -18.55 4.84 -3.55
N MET A 151 -18.13 3.56 -3.51
CA MET A 151 -17.90 2.76 -4.71
C MET A 151 -19.15 2.65 -5.59
N LYS A 152 -20.30 2.39 -4.98
CA LYS A 152 -21.60 2.34 -5.70
C LYS A 152 -22.01 3.69 -6.29
N MET A 153 -21.79 4.80 -5.57
CA MET A 153 -22.04 6.15 -6.09
C MET A 153 -21.17 6.48 -7.30
N LEU A 154 -19.94 5.93 -7.34
CA LEU A 154 -19.01 6.07 -8.47
C LEU A 154 -19.31 5.11 -9.63
N GLY A 155 -20.39 4.33 -9.53
CA GLY A 155 -20.83 3.42 -10.60
C GLY A 155 -20.17 2.05 -10.58
N ALA A 156 -19.38 1.72 -9.55
CA ALA A 156 -18.79 0.38 -9.44
C ALA A 156 -19.79 -0.65 -8.92
N GLU A 157 -19.72 -1.86 -9.46
CA GLU A 157 -20.36 -3.06 -8.92
C GLU A 157 -19.47 -3.61 -7.80
N VAL A 158 -20.02 -3.73 -6.57
CA VAL A 158 -19.32 -4.36 -5.45
C VAL A 158 -19.82 -5.78 -5.29
N ARG A 159 -18.91 -6.75 -5.41
CA ARG A 159 -19.18 -8.19 -5.27
C ARG A 159 -18.59 -8.72 -3.97
N SER A 160 -19.41 -9.46 -3.24
CA SER A 160 -19.00 -10.09 -1.97
C SER A 160 -18.20 -11.36 -2.19
N ALA A 161 -17.04 -11.48 -1.55
CA ALA A 161 -16.32 -12.73 -1.38
C ALA A 161 -16.86 -13.42 -0.12
N THR A 162 -17.51 -14.58 -0.33
CA THR A 162 -18.22 -15.32 0.72
C THR A 162 -17.52 -16.62 1.14
N SER A 163 -16.41 -16.97 0.51
CA SER A 163 -15.58 -18.13 0.83
C SER A 163 -14.47 -17.79 1.82
N GLY A 164 -13.90 -18.80 2.46
CA GLY A 164 -12.76 -18.65 3.37
C GLY A 164 -13.06 -17.80 4.59
N SER A 165 -12.11 -16.92 4.96
CA SER A 165 -12.25 -15.95 6.06
C SER A 165 -13.14 -14.76 5.69
N LYS A 166 -13.54 -14.64 4.42
CA LYS A 166 -14.37 -13.55 3.90
C LYS A 166 -13.75 -12.15 4.08
N THR A 167 -12.45 -12.07 3.96
CA THR A 167 -11.61 -10.87 4.09
C THR A 167 -10.85 -10.56 2.79
N LEU A 168 -9.88 -9.64 2.84
CA LEU A 168 -9.07 -9.21 1.70
C LEU A 168 -8.45 -10.36 0.89
N LYS A 169 -7.92 -11.40 1.56
CA LYS A 169 -7.32 -12.56 0.88
C LYS A 169 -8.33 -13.24 -0.05
N ASP A 170 -9.55 -13.44 0.41
CA ASP A 170 -10.60 -14.12 -0.37
C ASP A 170 -11.18 -13.21 -1.46
N ALA A 171 -11.24 -11.90 -1.21
CA ALA A 171 -11.55 -10.91 -2.25
C ALA A 171 -10.53 -10.96 -3.40
N THR A 172 -9.25 -11.10 -3.09
CA THR A 172 -8.18 -11.27 -4.08
C THR A 172 -8.35 -12.57 -4.87
N ASN A 173 -8.68 -13.67 -4.19
CA ASN A 173 -8.96 -14.96 -4.84
C ASN A 173 -10.14 -14.87 -5.82
N GLU A 174 -11.23 -14.20 -5.44
CA GLU A 174 -12.40 -14.01 -6.33
C GLU A 174 -12.06 -13.10 -7.52
N ALA A 175 -11.29 -12.03 -7.31
CA ALA A 175 -10.84 -11.18 -8.39
C ALA A 175 -9.97 -11.96 -9.41
N ILE A 176 -9.07 -12.82 -8.95
CA ILE A 176 -8.24 -13.69 -9.82
C ILE A 176 -9.12 -14.69 -10.58
N ARG A 177 -10.12 -15.30 -9.93
CA ARG A 177 -11.06 -16.23 -10.61
C ARG A 177 -11.86 -15.51 -11.70
N ASP A 178 -12.34 -14.31 -11.42
CA ASP A 178 -13.03 -13.50 -12.43
C ASP A 178 -12.10 -13.16 -13.60
N TRP A 179 -10.85 -12.78 -13.31
CA TRP A 179 -9.87 -12.45 -14.34
C TRP A 179 -9.60 -13.64 -15.27
N ILE A 180 -9.45 -14.85 -14.71
CA ILE A 180 -9.28 -16.08 -15.49
C ILE A 180 -10.46 -16.30 -16.46
N ASN A 181 -11.69 -15.95 -16.06
CA ASN A 181 -12.89 -16.12 -16.86
C ASN A 181 -13.07 -15.00 -17.93
N HIS A 182 -12.38 -13.86 -17.82
CA HIS A 182 -12.51 -12.71 -18.70
C HIS A 182 -11.13 -12.12 -19.06
N PRO A 183 -10.23 -12.92 -19.65
CA PRO A 183 -8.85 -12.49 -19.86
C PRO A 183 -8.69 -11.45 -20.96
N GLU A 184 -9.58 -11.41 -21.96
CA GLU A 184 -9.40 -10.60 -23.18
C GLU A 184 -9.63 -9.10 -22.90
N ASP A 185 -10.71 -8.75 -22.22
CA ASP A 185 -11.19 -7.38 -22.05
C ASP A 185 -10.88 -6.76 -20.70
N THR A 186 -10.42 -7.58 -19.75
CA THR A 186 -10.28 -7.20 -18.35
C THR A 186 -8.85 -6.87 -17.98
N HIS A 187 -8.66 -5.75 -17.26
CA HIS A 187 -7.45 -5.44 -16.52
C HIS A 187 -7.72 -5.48 -15.01
N TYR A 188 -6.87 -6.18 -14.30
CA TYR A 188 -6.91 -6.22 -12.84
C TYR A 188 -6.04 -5.07 -12.30
N ILE A 189 -6.68 -4.09 -11.62
CA ILE A 189 -5.96 -3.04 -10.89
C ILE A 189 -5.64 -3.57 -9.50
N ILE A 190 -4.41 -4.01 -9.28
CA ILE A 190 -3.94 -4.51 -7.98
C ILE A 190 -3.60 -3.33 -7.06
N GLY A 191 -4.10 -3.39 -5.82
CA GLY A 191 -4.04 -2.29 -4.86
C GLY A 191 -2.76 -2.18 -4.06
N SER A 192 -1.83 -3.14 -4.19
CA SER A 192 -0.60 -3.16 -3.41
C SER A 192 0.59 -3.62 -4.26
N ALA A 193 1.81 -3.55 -3.69
CA ALA A 193 3.04 -4.02 -4.33
C ALA A 193 3.17 -5.56 -4.23
N VAL A 194 2.08 -6.27 -4.52
CA VAL A 194 1.92 -7.73 -4.49
C VAL A 194 1.47 -8.24 -5.85
N GLY A 195 1.30 -9.55 -5.99
CA GLY A 195 0.85 -10.16 -7.23
C GLY A 195 1.99 -10.56 -8.16
N PRO A 196 1.67 -11.14 -9.33
CA PRO A 196 2.68 -11.60 -10.27
C PRO A 196 3.42 -10.41 -10.91
N HIS A 197 4.68 -10.59 -11.25
CA HIS A 197 5.39 -9.61 -12.07
C HIS A 197 4.61 -9.37 -13.39
N PRO A 198 4.37 -8.09 -13.83
CA PRO A 198 5.07 -6.87 -13.41
C PRO A 198 4.37 -6.04 -12.31
N TYR A 199 3.29 -6.49 -11.70
CA TYR A 199 2.51 -5.67 -10.75
C TYR A 199 3.35 -5.07 -9.61
N PRO A 200 4.22 -5.80 -8.89
CA PRO A 200 4.99 -5.18 -7.80
C PRO A 200 5.87 -4.02 -8.28
N ASP A 201 6.50 -4.14 -9.44
CA ASP A 201 7.32 -3.07 -10.02
C ASP A 201 6.47 -1.91 -10.53
N MET A 202 5.39 -2.21 -11.25
CA MET A 202 4.48 -1.20 -11.80
C MET A 202 3.85 -0.36 -10.69
N VAL A 203 3.35 -0.98 -9.62
CA VAL A 203 2.80 -0.30 -8.45
C VAL A 203 3.86 0.56 -7.77
N SER A 204 5.06 0.02 -7.55
CA SER A 204 6.16 0.75 -6.93
C SER A 204 6.54 2.00 -7.72
N ARG A 205 6.59 1.91 -9.05
CA ARG A 205 6.86 3.05 -9.95
C ARG A 205 5.77 4.12 -9.91
N PHE A 206 4.48 3.73 -9.90
CA PHE A 206 3.40 4.72 -9.78
C PHE A 206 3.36 5.38 -8.39
N GLN A 207 3.75 4.66 -7.36
CA GLN A 207 3.86 5.22 -6.01
C GLN A 207 5.15 6.01 -5.78
N SER A 208 6.18 5.86 -6.62
CA SER A 208 7.48 6.48 -6.42
C SER A 208 7.46 8.02 -6.41
N VAL A 209 6.40 8.63 -6.93
CA VAL A 209 6.14 10.07 -6.82
C VAL A 209 6.20 10.56 -5.36
N VAL A 210 5.89 9.69 -4.39
CA VAL A 210 5.98 10.00 -2.95
C VAL A 210 7.43 10.32 -2.56
N SER A 211 8.36 9.42 -2.85
CA SER A 211 9.79 9.61 -2.51
C SER A 211 10.47 10.67 -3.39
N GLU A 212 10.05 10.82 -4.65
CA GLU A 212 10.52 11.88 -5.52
C GLU A 212 10.20 13.27 -4.91
N GLU A 213 8.95 13.45 -4.49
CA GLU A 213 8.53 14.69 -3.83
C GLU A 213 9.22 14.91 -2.49
N ILE A 214 9.44 13.87 -1.68
CA ILE A 214 10.20 13.98 -0.42
C ILE A 214 11.58 14.57 -0.69
N LYS A 215 12.32 14.08 -1.70
CA LYS A 215 13.68 14.55 -2.00
C LYS A 215 13.72 16.04 -2.28
N TRP A 216 12.95 16.55 -3.24
CA TRP A 216 13.03 17.98 -3.57
C TRP A 216 12.39 18.89 -2.50
N GLN A 217 11.37 18.39 -1.77
CA GLN A 217 10.78 19.14 -0.66
C GLN A 217 11.77 19.28 0.50
N LEU A 218 12.47 18.20 0.88
CA LEU A 218 13.54 18.29 1.88
C LEU A 218 14.70 19.17 1.41
N LYS A 219 15.07 19.10 0.14
CA LYS A 219 16.08 20.01 -0.43
C LYS A 219 15.71 21.48 -0.20
N ALA A 220 14.45 21.82 -0.40
CA ALA A 220 13.95 23.18 -0.21
C ALA A 220 13.88 23.57 1.28
N MET A 221 13.57 22.64 2.19
CA MET A 221 13.33 22.92 3.62
C MET A 221 14.59 22.76 4.48
N GLU A 222 15.42 21.74 4.22
CA GLU A 222 16.58 21.35 5.03
C GLU A 222 17.92 21.52 4.29
N GLY A 223 17.92 21.90 3.01
CA GLY A 223 19.13 22.01 2.18
C GLY A 223 19.72 20.68 1.73
N LYS A 224 19.14 19.55 2.11
CA LYS A 224 19.56 18.16 1.76
C LYS A 224 18.38 17.36 1.22
N GLU A 225 18.63 16.44 0.28
CA GLU A 225 17.59 15.61 -0.34
C GLU A 225 17.24 14.38 0.48
N ASN A 226 18.20 13.84 1.22
CA ASN A 226 18.06 12.61 1.97
C ASN A 226 17.73 12.90 3.45
N PRO A 227 16.64 12.31 3.98
CA PRO A 227 16.40 12.28 5.43
C PRO A 227 17.34 11.26 6.10
N ASN A 228 17.40 11.24 7.42
CA ASN A 228 18.07 10.16 8.14
C ASN A 228 17.22 8.88 8.12
N TYR A 229 15.88 9.03 8.19
CA TYR A 229 14.97 7.88 8.19
C TYR A 229 13.70 8.16 7.37
N VAL A 230 13.21 7.12 6.69
CA VAL A 230 11.88 7.10 6.08
C VAL A 230 11.08 5.97 6.73
N VAL A 231 9.91 6.32 7.28
CA VAL A 231 9.03 5.42 8.02
C VAL A 231 7.72 5.23 7.27
N ALA A 232 7.27 4.00 7.12
CA ALA A 232 5.96 3.69 6.53
C ALA A 232 5.38 2.40 7.10
N CYS A 233 4.05 2.31 7.22
CA CYS A 233 3.38 1.06 7.55
C CYS A 233 3.42 0.09 6.36
N VAL A 234 3.44 -1.22 6.65
CA VAL A 234 3.53 -2.27 5.64
C VAL A 234 2.51 -3.37 5.94
N GLY A 235 1.56 -3.55 5.02
CA GLY A 235 0.82 -4.80 4.82
C GLY A 235 1.32 -5.41 3.51
N GLY A 236 0.60 -5.28 2.39
CA GLY A 236 1.19 -5.59 1.07
C GLY A 236 2.27 -4.60 0.62
N GLY A 237 2.33 -3.39 1.20
CA GLY A 237 3.48 -2.48 1.16
C GLY A 237 3.47 -1.41 0.06
N SER A 238 2.32 -1.01 -0.52
CA SER A 238 2.34 -0.04 -1.63
C SER A 238 2.78 1.37 -1.23
N ASN A 239 2.35 1.87 -0.05
CA ASN A 239 2.80 3.18 0.41
C ASN A 239 4.29 3.19 0.74
N ALA A 240 4.78 2.15 1.40
CA ALA A 240 6.17 1.97 1.73
C ALA A 240 7.05 1.83 0.47
N ALA A 241 6.58 1.09 -0.55
CA ALA A 241 7.27 1.01 -1.83
C ALA A 241 7.46 2.39 -2.45
N GLY A 242 6.41 3.22 -2.45
CA GLY A 242 6.51 4.60 -2.94
C GLY A 242 7.43 5.49 -2.11
N ALA A 243 7.30 5.41 -0.79
CA ALA A 243 8.11 6.22 0.13
C ALA A 243 9.60 5.86 0.08
N TYR A 244 9.96 4.60 -0.22
CA TYR A 244 11.35 4.12 -0.22
C TYR A 244 12.01 4.17 -1.60
N TYR A 245 11.26 4.24 -2.69
CA TYR A 245 11.73 3.94 -4.06
C TYR A 245 13.03 4.64 -4.43
N HIS A 246 13.13 5.95 -4.21
CA HIS A 246 14.32 6.74 -4.54
C HIS A 246 15.40 6.74 -3.43
N PHE A 247 15.16 6.01 -2.34
CA PHE A 247 16.11 5.83 -1.24
C PHE A 247 16.64 4.39 -1.14
N LEU A 248 16.20 3.49 -2.04
CA LEU A 248 16.57 2.07 -1.97
C LEU A 248 18.09 1.87 -1.99
N ASP A 249 18.79 2.59 -2.85
CA ASP A 249 20.25 2.49 -3.00
C ASP A 249 21.02 3.52 -2.13
N ASP A 250 20.33 4.47 -1.48
CA ASP A 250 20.92 5.47 -0.57
C ASP A 250 21.11 4.82 0.82
N THR A 251 22.24 4.15 1.03
CA THR A 251 22.51 3.34 2.24
C THR A 251 22.65 4.15 3.53
N ASP A 252 22.82 5.45 3.43
CA ASP A 252 22.83 6.41 4.54
C ASP A 252 21.41 6.77 5.03
N VAL A 253 20.37 6.42 4.27
CA VAL A 253 18.97 6.58 4.66
C VAL A 253 18.46 5.29 5.32
N GLY A 254 18.07 5.35 6.59
CA GLY A 254 17.40 4.25 7.28
C GLY A 254 15.97 4.08 6.78
N LEU A 255 15.59 2.86 6.36
CA LEU A 255 14.21 2.53 5.99
C LEU A 255 13.56 1.74 7.12
N ILE A 256 12.41 2.21 7.62
CA ILE A 256 11.70 1.58 8.74
C ILE A 256 10.30 1.19 8.27
N ALA A 257 10.06 -0.11 8.19
CA ALA A 257 8.79 -0.72 7.83
C ALA A 257 8.04 -1.16 9.09
N VAL A 258 6.83 -0.69 9.27
CA VAL A 258 6.03 -1.00 10.46
C VAL A 258 4.90 -1.96 10.10
N GLU A 259 4.92 -3.15 10.67
CA GLU A 259 3.92 -4.19 10.46
C GLU A 259 2.93 -4.25 11.64
N ALA A 260 1.69 -4.64 11.35
CA ALA A 260 0.67 -4.83 12.38
C ALA A 260 0.91 -6.15 13.12
N ALA A 261 1.19 -6.08 14.41
CA ALA A 261 1.32 -7.25 15.27
C ALA A 261 -0.01 -7.69 15.91
N GLY A 262 -1.11 -7.01 15.60
CA GLY A 262 -2.42 -7.33 16.16
C GLY A 262 -2.40 -7.34 17.69
N LYS A 263 -2.64 -8.49 18.30
CA LYS A 263 -2.57 -8.65 19.77
C LYS A 263 -1.18 -9.03 20.28
N GLY A 264 -0.17 -8.96 19.42
CA GLY A 264 1.22 -9.33 19.70
C GLY A 264 1.73 -10.43 18.78
N VAL A 265 3.04 -10.42 18.51
CA VAL A 265 3.68 -11.36 17.56
C VAL A 265 3.42 -12.83 17.95
N ASP A 266 3.48 -13.14 19.26
CA ASP A 266 3.34 -14.51 19.79
C ASP A 266 1.89 -14.87 20.18
N SER A 267 0.91 -13.99 19.92
CA SER A 267 -0.48 -14.18 20.34
C SER A 267 -1.27 -15.19 19.51
N GLY A 268 -0.80 -15.48 18.29
CA GLY A 268 -1.57 -16.21 17.29
C GLY A 268 -2.56 -15.30 16.51
N GLU A 269 -2.73 -14.04 16.92
CA GLU A 269 -3.56 -13.03 16.27
C GLU A 269 -2.67 -11.84 15.87
N SER A 270 -1.95 -11.98 14.76
CA SER A 270 -0.96 -11.03 14.26
C SER A 270 -0.95 -11.01 12.73
N ALA A 271 -0.52 -9.90 12.13
CA ALA A 271 -0.26 -9.75 10.69
C ALA A 271 1.19 -9.31 10.42
N ALA A 272 2.13 -9.52 11.37
CA ALA A 272 3.54 -9.22 11.21
C ALA A 272 4.23 -10.26 10.28
N THR A 273 3.88 -10.19 9.00
CA THR A 273 4.20 -11.21 8.00
C THR A 273 5.69 -11.40 7.77
N SER A 274 6.50 -10.33 7.79
CA SER A 274 7.95 -10.47 7.56
C SER A 274 8.63 -11.21 8.72
N ILE A 275 8.10 -11.09 9.93
CA ILE A 275 8.65 -11.70 11.14
C ILE A 275 8.16 -13.15 11.29
N LEU A 276 6.86 -13.39 11.08
CA LEU A 276 6.23 -14.70 11.31
C LEU A 276 6.24 -15.59 10.06
N GLY A 277 6.37 -14.98 8.88
CA GLY A 277 6.22 -15.64 7.60
C GLY A 277 7.41 -16.51 7.21
N LYS A 278 7.12 -17.43 6.31
CA LYS A 278 8.12 -18.27 5.63
C LYS A 278 8.01 -18.04 4.12
N GLU A 279 9.05 -18.43 3.39
CA GLU A 279 9.03 -18.37 1.93
C GLU A 279 7.89 -19.24 1.38
N GLY A 280 7.13 -18.67 0.45
CA GLY A 280 6.05 -19.37 -0.23
C GLY A 280 5.49 -18.56 -1.39
N ILE A 281 4.44 -19.04 -2.00
CA ILE A 281 3.77 -18.42 -3.14
C ILE A 281 2.36 -18.03 -2.75
N ILE A 282 2.01 -16.76 -2.92
CA ILE A 282 0.66 -16.26 -2.73
C ILE A 282 0.31 -15.27 -3.85
N HIS A 283 -0.92 -15.36 -4.37
CA HIS A 283 -1.46 -14.44 -5.40
C HIS A 283 -0.51 -14.20 -6.58
N GLY A 284 0.25 -15.23 -6.97
CA GLY A 284 1.10 -15.21 -8.16
C GLY A 284 2.53 -14.73 -7.98
N SER A 285 3.01 -14.49 -6.76
CA SER A 285 4.43 -14.19 -6.53
C SER A 285 5.03 -14.99 -5.37
N LYS A 286 6.32 -15.28 -5.46
CA LYS A 286 7.11 -15.82 -4.35
C LYS A 286 7.44 -14.68 -3.38
N THR A 287 7.12 -14.88 -2.10
CA THR A 287 7.34 -13.88 -1.04
C THR A 287 7.46 -14.55 0.32
N LEU A 288 7.47 -13.73 1.40
CA LEU A 288 7.22 -14.20 2.75
C LEU A 288 5.70 -14.20 2.99
N LEU A 289 5.19 -15.29 3.54
CA LEU A 289 3.78 -15.40 3.90
C LEU A 289 3.58 -16.21 5.18
N MET A 290 2.52 -15.88 5.90
CA MET A 290 2.11 -16.59 7.10
C MET A 290 1.49 -17.93 6.70
N GLN A 291 2.11 -19.03 7.13
CA GLN A 291 1.67 -20.39 6.78
C GLN A 291 2.03 -21.40 7.86
N THR A 292 1.23 -22.45 7.95
CA THR A 292 1.50 -23.60 8.78
C THR A 292 2.70 -24.40 8.27
N THR A 293 3.12 -25.44 9.00
CA THR A 293 4.17 -26.38 8.56
C THR A 293 3.79 -27.14 7.29
N ASP A 294 2.49 -27.31 7.04
CA ASP A 294 1.96 -28.01 5.86
C ASP A 294 1.68 -27.05 4.69
N GLY A 295 2.09 -25.77 4.81
CA GLY A 295 1.95 -24.77 3.75
C GLY A 295 0.56 -24.15 3.61
N GLN A 296 -0.36 -24.38 4.57
CA GLN A 296 -1.66 -23.71 4.58
C GLN A 296 -1.51 -22.27 5.08
N ILE A 297 -2.19 -21.34 4.42
CA ILE A 297 -2.14 -19.93 4.82
C ILE A 297 -2.76 -19.77 6.21
N THR A 298 -1.99 -19.20 7.13
CA THR A 298 -2.49 -18.78 8.45
C THR A 298 -3.23 -17.46 8.29
N GLU A 299 -4.39 -17.34 8.91
CA GLU A 299 -5.20 -16.13 8.88
C GLU A 299 -4.47 -15.02 9.65
N PRO A 300 -4.23 -13.87 9.01
CA PRO A 300 -3.66 -12.71 9.69
C PRO A 300 -4.72 -12.04 10.56
N TYR A 301 -4.28 -11.20 11.49
CA TYR A 301 -5.18 -10.40 12.31
C TYR A 301 -4.59 -9.01 12.56
N SER A 302 -5.39 -7.98 12.33
CA SER A 302 -5.16 -6.59 12.75
C SER A 302 -6.49 -5.86 12.87
N ILE A 303 -6.57 -4.91 13.80
CA ILE A 303 -7.66 -3.92 13.85
C ILE A 303 -7.73 -3.09 12.56
N SER A 304 -6.60 -2.97 11.86
CA SER A 304 -6.50 -2.29 10.58
C SER A 304 -6.74 -3.25 9.42
N ALA A 305 -7.89 -3.13 8.77
CA ALA A 305 -8.24 -3.97 7.61
C ALA A 305 -7.29 -3.79 6.41
N GLY A 306 -6.54 -2.67 6.33
CA GLY A 306 -5.56 -2.44 5.27
C GLY A 306 -4.20 -3.09 5.51
N LEU A 307 -3.93 -3.56 6.75
CA LEU A 307 -2.73 -4.31 7.11
C LEU A 307 -3.01 -5.80 7.36
N ASP A 308 -4.26 -6.20 7.32
CA ASP A 308 -4.72 -7.58 7.53
C ASP A 308 -4.52 -8.42 6.26
N TYR A 309 -3.26 -8.78 5.97
CA TYR A 309 -2.87 -9.55 4.79
C TYR A 309 -1.77 -10.57 5.15
N PRO A 310 -1.92 -11.85 4.76
CA PRO A 310 -1.00 -12.92 5.19
C PRO A 310 0.33 -12.96 4.43
N GLY A 311 0.56 -12.03 3.51
CA GLY A 311 1.77 -11.93 2.70
C GLY A 311 2.34 -10.52 2.70
N VAL A 312 3.55 -10.36 2.19
CA VAL A 312 4.18 -9.06 1.98
C VAL A 312 4.64 -8.92 0.53
N GLY A 313 4.76 -7.70 0.01
CA GLY A 313 5.29 -7.50 -1.34
C GLY A 313 6.69 -8.08 -1.52
N PRO A 314 7.03 -8.66 -2.68
CA PRO A 314 8.33 -9.32 -2.89
C PRO A 314 9.53 -8.37 -2.71
N MET A 315 9.36 -7.08 -3.03
CA MET A 315 10.36 -6.05 -2.74
C MET A 315 10.61 -5.97 -1.22
N HIS A 316 9.55 -5.91 -0.41
CA HIS A 316 9.67 -5.82 1.05
C HIS A 316 10.25 -7.09 1.66
N ALA A 317 9.88 -8.28 1.15
CA ALA A 317 10.52 -9.54 1.55
C ALA A 317 12.03 -9.50 1.30
N HIS A 318 12.45 -8.94 0.17
CA HIS A 318 13.86 -8.75 -0.15
C HIS A 318 14.53 -7.71 0.78
N LEU A 319 13.87 -6.58 1.05
CA LEU A 319 14.40 -5.55 1.96
C LEU A 319 14.57 -6.09 3.39
N TYR A 320 13.64 -6.92 3.86
CA TYR A 320 13.72 -7.59 5.15
C TYR A 320 14.90 -8.58 5.20
N THR A 321 14.96 -9.52 4.27
CA THR A 321 15.98 -10.59 4.28
C THR A 321 17.38 -10.07 4.02
N SER A 322 17.53 -9.01 3.23
CA SER A 322 18.81 -8.33 2.99
C SER A 322 19.21 -7.34 4.09
N LYS A 323 18.33 -7.13 5.08
CA LYS A 323 18.50 -6.13 6.16
C LYS A 323 18.69 -4.70 5.64
N ARG A 324 18.13 -4.38 4.46
CA ARG A 324 18.10 -3.01 3.93
C ARG A 324 17.09 -2.14 4.66
N ALA A 325 15.98 -2.71 5.08
CA ALA A 325 14.99 -2.06 5.91
C ALA A 325 14.86 -2.78 7.26
N GLU A 326 14.64 -2.01 8.31
CA GLU A 326 14.26 -2.50 9.64
C GLU A 326 12.74 -2.70 9.67
N PHE A 327 12.29 -3.89 10.11
CA PHE A 327 10.87 -4.18 10.26
C PHE A 327 10.51 -4.23 11.74
N ILE A 328 9.54 -3.42 12.13
CA ILE A 328 9.12 -3.25 13.53
C ILE A 328 7.66 -3.68 13.64
N PRO A 329 7.35 -4.69 14.48
CA PRO A 329 5.97 -5.06 14.77
C PRO A 329 5.37 -4.08 15.78
N VAL A 330 4.13 -3.64 15.53
CA VAL A 330 3.37 -2.75 16.39
C VAL A 330 2.00 -3.38 16.65
N THR A 331 1.59 -3.43 17.92
CA THR A 331 0.29 -3.95 18.32
C THR A 331 -0.85 -2.98 18.01
N ASP A 332 -2.08 -3.50 17.98
CA ASP A 332 -3.29 -2.69 17.79
C ASP A 332 -3.40 -1.59 18.86
N ASP A 333 -3.10 -1.91 20.14
CA ASP A 333 -3.16 -0.95 21.25
C ASP A 333 -2.13 0.17 21.10
N GLU A 334 -0.91 -0.15 20.70
CA GLU A 334 0.13 0.85 20.43
C GLU A 334 -0.28 1.75 19.25
N ALA A 335 -0.81 1.16 18.19
CA ALA A 335 -1.26 1.92 17.03
C ALA A 335 -2.44 2.85 17.35
N MET A 336 -3.45 2.35 18.08
CA MET A 336 -4.60 3.16 18.49
C MET A 336 -4.18 4.33 19.38
N THR A 337 -3.30 4.08 20.35
CA THR A 337 -2.75 5.11 21.23
C THR A 337 -1.98 6.17 20.44
N ALA A 338 -1.11 5.76 19.52
CA ALA A 338 -0.36 6.68 18.68
C ALA A 338 -1.28 7.50 17.73
N GLY A 339 -2.36 6.90 17.23
CA GLY A 339 -3.35 7.61 16.41
C GLY A 339 -4.09 8.69 17.18
N LEU A 340 -4.49 8.42 18.42
CA LEU A 340 -5.10 9.41 19.32
C LEU A 340 -4.11 10.53 19.65
N GLU A 341 -2.88 10.18 19.97
CA GLU A 341 -1.83 11.15 20.28
C GLU A 341 -1.54 12.08 19.11
N LEU A 342 -1.36 11.54 17.92
CA LEU A 342 -1.17 12.34 16.70
C LEU A 342 -2.33 13.31 16.50
N SER A 343 -3.57 12.84 16.73
CA SER A 343 -4.77 13.67 16.60
C SER A 343 -4.76 14.84 17.56
N GLN A 344 -4.31 14.62 18.81
CA GLN A 344 -4.26 15.65 19.86
C GLN A 344 -3.05 16.60 19.69
N LEU A 345 -1.93 16.12 19.17
CA LEU A 345 -0.73 16.93 18.97
C LEU A 345 -0.82 17.80 17.72
N GLU A 346 -1.23 17.22 16.59
CA GLU A 346 -1.13 17.87 15.28
C GLU A 346 -2.50 18.15 14.62
N GLY A 347 -3.61 17.75 15.27
CA GLY A 347 -4.95 17.93 14.71
C GLY A 347 -5.20 17.08 13.45
N ILE A 348 -4.51 15.95 13.32
CA ILE A 348 -4.60 15.04 12.17
C ILE A 348 -5.07 13.68 12.66
N ILE A 349 -6.27 13.25 12.25
CA ILE A 349 -6.78 11.92 12.55
C ILE A 349 -6.28 10.97 11.46
N PRO A 350 -5.32 10.09 11.74
CA PRO A 350 -4.77 9.19 10.73
C PRO A 350 -5.68 7.99 10.49
N ALA A 351 -5.57 7.37 9.31
CA ALA A 351 -6.04 6.00 9.13
C ALA A 351 -5.31 5.07 10.11
N ILE A 352 -5.97 4.02 10.59
CA ILE A 352 -5.37 3.08 11.57
C ILE A 352 -4.12 2.42 10.99
N GLU A 353 -4.09 2.17 9.68
CA GLU A 353 -2.89 1.71 8.98
C GLU A 353 -1.69 2.64 9.28
N THR A 354 -1.92 3.93 9.11
CA THR A 354 -0.88 4.96 9.32
C THR A 354 -0.52 5.11 10.78
N ALA A 355 -1.48 4.94 11.68
CA ALA A 355 -1.26 5.04 13.13
C ALA A 355 -0.17 4.06 13.61
N HIS A 356 -0.06 2.85 13.01
CA HIS A 356 1.02 1.92 13.29
C HIS A 356 2.40 2.54 13.04
N ALA A 357 2.57 3.31 11.96
CA ALA A 357 3.85 3.95 11.65
C ALA A 357 4.27 5.01 12.70
N PHE A 358 3.31 5.60 13.40
CA PHE A 358 3.58 6.58 14.45
C PHE A 358 3.90 5.94 15.81
N ALA A 359 3.47 4.73 16.06
CA ALA A 359 3.71 4.06 17.35
C ALA A 359 5.20 3.79 17.63
N ILE A 360 6.05 3.73 16.61
CA ILE A 360 7.49 3.50 16.79
C ILE A 360 8.19 4.59 17.60
N PHE A 361 7.65 5.81 17.66
CA PHE A 361 8.28 6.90 18.38
C PHE A 361 8.25 6.71 19.91
N GLU A 362 7.40 5.84 20.42
CA GLU A 362 7.41 5.45 21.85
C GLU A 362 8.52 4.44 22.18
N THR A 363 8.98 3.67 21.20
CA THR A 363 9.95 2.58 21.44
C THR A 363 11.31 2.84 20.82
N LYS A 364 11.39 3.59 19.73
CA LYS A 364 12.62 3.90 19.00
C LYS A 364 13.05 5.34 19.25
N VAL A 365 14.25 5.49 19.80
CA VAL A 365 14.85 6.80 20.06
C VAL A 365 15.65 7.26 18.84
N PHE A 366 15.33 8.44 18.32
CA PHE A 366 16.07 9.14 17.28
C PHE A 366 16.96 10.22 17.90
N LYS A 367 18.01 10.63 17.17
CA LYS A 367 18.85 11.74 17.62
C LYS A 367 18.16 13.09 17.39
N PRO A 368 18.47 14.12 18.19
CA PRO A 368 17.86 15.45 18.03
C PRO A 368 18.05 16.07 16.63
N ASP A 369 19.16 15.76 15.96
CA ASP A 369 19.48 16.28 14.63
C ASP A 369 19.02 15.36 13.48
N ASP A 370 18.44 14.20 13.80
CA ASP A 370 17.89 13.33 12.78
C ASP A 370 16.65 13.97 12.11
N VAL A 371 16.57 13.81 10.81
CA VAL A 371 15.39 14.14 10.01
C VAL A 371 14.66 12.84 9.72
N VAL A 372 13.45 12.70 10.27
CA VAL A 372 12.60 11.51 10.11
C VAL A 372 11.39 11.89 9.26
N VAL A 373 11.18 11.21 8.15
CA VAL A 373 10.00 11.40 7.30
C VAL A 373 9.05 10.22 7.50
N VAL A 374 7.82 10.49 7.93
CA VAL A 374 6.76 9.49 8.06
C VAL A 374 5.79 9.62 6.89
N CYS A 375 5.53 8.53 6.17
CA CYS A 375 4.49 8.51 5.15
C CYS A 375 3.11 8.43 5.83
N LEU A 376 2.41 9.56 5.91
CA LEU A 376 1.03 9.64 6.39
C LEU A 376 0.10 9.19 5.26
N SER A 377 -0.06 7.87 5.14
CA SER A 377 -0.55 7.18 3.95
C SER A 377 -2.04 7.36 3.67
N GLY A 378 -2.83 7.72 4.70
CA GLY A 378 -4.27 7.94 4.58
C GLY A 378 -4.89 8.58 5.80
N ARG A 379 -6.09 9.17 5.63
CA ARG A 379 -6.85 9.84 6.70
C ARG A 379 -7.82 8.88 7.37
N GLY A 380 -8.16 9.18 8.63
CA GLY A 380 -8.94 8.34 9.51
C GLY A 380 -10.46 8.43 9.39
N ASP A 381 -11.01 9.19 8.43
CA ASP A 381 -12.48 9.34 8.29
C ASP A 381 -13.22 8.00 8.18
N LYS A 382 -12.58 7.02 7.53
CA LYS A 382 -13.12 5.66 7.38
C LYS A 382 -13.11 4.86 8.68
N ASP A 383 -12.22 5.21 9.60
CA ASP A 383 -11.93 4.47 10.84
C ASP A 383 -12.51 5.13 12.09
N LEU A 384 -13.25 6.24 11.92
CA LEU A 384 -13.75 7.04 13.03
C LEU A 384 -14.61 6.21 14.00
N ASN A 385 -15.45 5.31 13.49
CA ASN A 385 -16.25 4.43 14.33
C ASN A 385 -15.36 3.50 15.18
N THR A 386 -14.27 2.97 14.61
CA THR A 386 -13.31 2.13 15.34
C THR A 386 -12.63 2.93 16.46
N TYR A 387 -12.25 4.19 16.20
CA TYR A 387 -11.72 5.08 17.24
C TYR A 387 -12.74 5.37 18.33
N ILE A 388 -14.01 5.65 17.97
CA ILE A 388 -15.09 5.89 18.92
C ILE A 388 -15.30 4.68 19.82
N ASP A 389 -15.43 3.49 19.24
CA ASP A 389 -15.69 2.25 19.98
C ASP A 389 -14.51 1.89 20.90
N TYR A 390 -13.27 2.08 20.43
CA TYR A 390 -12.06 1.75 21.19
C TYR A 390 -11.86 2.68 22.39
N PHE A 391 -11.98 3.99 22.20
CA PHE A 391 -11.75 4.99 23.24
C PHE A 391 -13.01 5.39 23.99
N LYS A 392 -14.19 4.89 23.61
CA LYS A 392 -15.50 5.24 24.20
C LYS A 392 -15.76 6.76 24.18
N LEU A 393 -15.49 7.38 23.02
CA LEU A 393 -15.65 8.82 22.79
C LEU A 393 -17.13 9.22 22.71
#